data_ade246220f64522336adfc1dae5642c3
#
_entry.id   ade246220f64522336adfc1dae5642c3
#
_cell.length_a   1.000
_cell.length_b   1.000
_cell.length_c   1.000
_cell.angle_alpha   90.00
_cell.angle_beta   90.00
_cell.angle_gamma   90.00
#
_symmetry.space_group_name_H-M   'P 1'
#
loop_
_entity.id
_entity.type
_entity.pdbx_description
1 polymer ?
#
loop_
_entity_poly.entity_id
_entity_poly.type
_entity_poly.pdbx_seq_one_letter_code
_entity_poly.pdbx_strand_id
1 'polypeptide(L)'
;MGRIDRVYLEETDVLILQDPKYFSASAIESIKRFLGEGGSILWFAGKNSENIDSITSSNLKLPEFIGKVQLEGESYFSVEVQDRENPILQELNLRDINSALPQVFIYNSVEKQSYHKMILSLNNDDPFFIEIPHSGSQIYYFTSPLDLKWNDFGIKGLLIPLIHRLLILSATDEINTSMVEVGQSKYIKIKKDLINEKWSFVTPSGNRILVVPDYNREALIINQIYELGSYEVFAGDKFYTAFSAKLSPFEKPNLRAQSNQIMSILGKNRTVWINPGTDIVQTITNQRHGKALWRFFLMIAIALFMLESYLSRPSPDALKVQP
;
A
#
# COMPACT_ATOMS: atom_id res chain seq x y z
N MET A 1 -28.27 -10.45 -20.57
CA MET A 1 -26.93 -9.91 -20.40
C MET A 1 -26.35 -9.66 -21.78
N GLY A 2 -26.01 -8.41 -22.11
CA GLY A 2 -25.42 -8.08 -23.40
C GLY A 2 -24.04 -8.70 -23.51
N ARG A 3 -23.69 -9.17 -24.68
CA ARG A 3 -22.34 -9.64 -25.01
C ARG A 3 -21.40 -8.43 -24.94
N ILE A 4 -20.38 -8.47 -24.10
CA ILE A 4 -19.33 -7.46 -24.09
C ILE A 4 -18.51 -7.67 -25.36
N ASP A 5 -18.71 -6.82 -26.34
CA ASP A 5 -18.06 -6.92 -27.64
C ASP A 5 -16.85 -5.98 -27.71
N ARG A 6 -15.78 -6.42 -28.36
CA ARG A 6 -14.52 -5.66 -28.50
C ARG A 6 -14.73 -4.26 -29.07
N VAL A 7 -15.62 -4.14 -30.03
CA VAL A 7 -15.92 -2.87 -30.72
C VAL A 7 -16.43 -1.80 -29.75
N TYR A 8 -17.25 -2.19 -28.78
CA TYR A 8 -17.78 -1.24 -27.78
C TYR A 8 -16.75 -0.83 -26.73
N LEU A 9 -15.77 -1.69 -26.44
CA LEU A 9 -14.71 -1.39 -25.46
C LEU A 9 -13.60 -0.53 -26.07
N GLU A 10 -13.35 -0.60 -27.38
CA GLU A 10 -12.32 0.18 -28.07
C GLU A 10 -12.60 1.69 -28.03
N GLU A 11 -13.86 2.11 -27.91
CA GLU A 11 -14.28 3.51 -27.82
C GLU A 11 -14.73 3.92 -26.40
N THR A 12 -14.41 3.08 -25.41
CA THR A 12 -14.90 3.24 -24.05
C THR A 12 -13.73 3.51 -23.11
N ASP A 13 -13.81 4.56 -22.30
CA ASP A 13 -12.85 4.85 -21.25
C ASP A 13 -13.23 4.17 -19.92
N VAL A 14 -14.53 4.04 -19.66
CA VAL A 14 -15.05 3.52 -18.40
C VAL A 14 -16.16 2.51 -18.62
N LEU A 15 -16.01 1.33 -18.02
CA LEU A 15 -17.03 0.27 -18.02
C LEU A 15 -17.71 0.21 -16.65
N ILE A 16 -19.04 0.38 -16.61
CA ILE A 16 -19.83 0.25 -15.37
C ILE A 16 -20.49 -1.11 -15.33
N LEU A 17 -20.20 -1.90 -14.31
CA LEU A 17 -20.76 -3.23 -14.08
C LEU A 17 -21.63 -3.22 -12.81
N GLN A 18 -22.92 -3.45 -12.99
CA GLN A 18 -23.89 -3.52 -11.90
C GLN A 18 -24.31 -4.98 -11.69
N ASP A 19 -23.95 -5.56 -10.56
CA ASP A 19 -24.30 -6.92 -10.13
C ASP A 19 -24.15 -7.98 -11.25
N PRO A 20 -22.95 -8.11 -11.87
CA PRO A 20 -22.73 -9.01 -12.99
C PRO A 20 -22.91 -10.47 -12.54
N LYS A 21 -23.55 -11.27 -13.38
CA LYS A 21 -23.88 -12.67 -13.04
C LYS A 21 -22.82 -13.67 -13.46
N TYR A 22 -22.27 -13.48 -14.63
CA TYR A 22 -21.40 -14.47 -15.27
C TYR A 22 -20.56 -13.81 -16.37
N PHE A 23 -19.33 -14.26 -16.49
CA PHE A 23 -18.43 -13.86 -17.57
C PHE A 23 -18.00 -15.09 -18.38
N SER A 24 -18.12 -15.00 -19.69
CA SER A 24 -17.49 -15.99 -20.57
C SER A 24 -15.98 -15.76 -20.60
N ALA A 25 -15.19 -16.77 -20.94
CA ALA A 25 -13.75 -16.63 -21.11
C ALA A 25 -13.38 -15.51 -22.10
N SER A 26 -14.14 -15.35 -23.19
CA SER A 26 -13.94 -14.26 -24.16
C SER A 26 -14.26 -12.90 -23.57
N ALA A 27 -15.25 -12.78 -22.69
CA ALA A 27 -15.56 -11.52 -22.00
C ALA A 27 -14.44 -11.13 -21.03
N ILE A 28 -13.88 -12.09 -20.28
CA ILE A 28 -12.75 -11.85 -19.38
C ILE A 28 -11.53 -11.36 -20.16
N GLU A 29 -11.20 -11.99 -21.29
CA GLU A 29 -10.10 -11.57 -22.14
C GLU A 29 -10.32 -10.16 -22.73
N SER A 30 -11.55 -9.83 -23.11
CA SER A 30 -11.90 -8.48 -23.58
C SER A 30 -11.75 -7.43 -22.47
N ILE A 31 -12.20 -7.75 -21.25
CA ILE A 31 -12.05 -6.88 -20.07
C ILE A 31 -10.57 -6.72 -19.70
N LYS A 32 -9.78 -7.79 -19.71
CA LYS A 32 -8.32 -7.71 -19.45
C LYS A 32 -7.61 -6.82 -20.45
N ARG A 33 -7.97 -6.95 -21.73
CA ARG A 33 -7.42 -6.08 -22.77
C ARG A 33 -7.83 -4.63 -22.56
N PHE A 34 -9.09 -4.38 -22.29
CA PHE A 34 -9.62 -3.07 -21.97
C PHE A 34 -8.86 -2.41 -20.80
N LEU A 35 -8.65 -3.15 -19.70
CA LEU A 35 -7.82 -2.69 -18.58
C LEU A 35 -6.36 -2.48 -18.99
N GLY A 36 -5.80 -3.37 -19.83
CA GLY A 36 -4.44 -3.23 -20.35
C GLY A 36 -4.25 -2.04 -21.29
N GLU A 37 -5.31 -1.56 -21.90
CA GLU A 37 -5.35 -0.38 -22.81
C GLU A 37 -5.67 0.93 -22.04
N GLY A 38 -5.75 0.87 -20.70
CA GLY A 38 -5.95 2.05 -19.85
C GLY A 38 -7.41 2.32 -19.47
N GLY A 39 -8.36 1.49 -19.89
CA GLY A 39 -9.76 1.62 -19.49
C GLY A 39 -9.96 1.30 -18.01
N SER A 40 -10.94 1.92 -17.37
CA SER A 40 -11.26 1.71 -15.96
C SER A 40 -12.63 1.05 -15.76
N ILE A 41 -12.81 0.35 -14.65
CA ILE A 41 -14.06 -0.34 -14.33
C ILE A 41 -14.63 0.19 -13.03
N LEU A 42 -15.92 0.58 -13.05
CA LEU A 42 -16.72 0.77 -11.85
C LEU A 42 -17.54 -0.50 -11.62
N TRP A 43 -17.22 -1.24 -10.56
CA TRP A 43 -17.84 -2.51 -10.24
C TRP A 43 -18.71 -2.39 -8.99
N PHE A 44 -20.00 -2.57 -9.15
CA PHE A 44 -20.95 -2.64 -8.04
C PHE A 44 -21.32 -4.10 -7.80
N ALA A 45 -20.76 -4.68 -6.76
CA ALA A 45 -21.00 -6.08 -6.38
C ALA A 45 -22.39 -6.24 -5.76
N GLY A 46 -23.10 -7.31 -6.13
CA GLY A 46 -24.46 -7.53 -5.65
C GLY A 46 -24.70 -9.00 -5.33
N LYS A 47 -25.96 -9.43 -5.48
CA LYS A 47 -26.40 -10.79 -5.14
C LYS A 47 -25.73 -11.89 -5.94
N ASN A 48 -25.19 -11.55 -7.12
CA ASN A 48 -24.55 -12.52 -8.00
C ASN A 48 -23.04 -12.68 -7.73
N SER A 49 -22.48 -11.98 -6.74
CA SER A 49 -21.03 -12.04 -6.44
C SER A 49 -20.56 -13.45 -6.06
N GLU A 50 -21.42 -14.25 -5.43
CA GLU A 50 -21.14 -15.66 -5.13
C GLU A 50 -20.93 -16.55 -6.37
N ASN A 51 -21.44 -16.11 -7.54
CA ASN A 51 -21.35 -16.84 -8.81
C ASN A 51 -20.11 -16.43 -9.62
N ILE A 52 -19.32 -15.46 -9.16
CA ILE A 52 -18.07 -15.06 -9.79
C ILE A 52 -17.03 -16.13 -9.45
N ASP A 53 -16.57 -16.85 -10.46
CA ASP A 53 -15.60 -17.92 -10.27
C ASP A 53 -14.21 -17.38 -9.88
N SER A 54 -13.41 -18.24 -9.25
CA SER A 54 -12.07 -17.91 -8.78
C SER A 54 -11.11 -17.51 -9.93
N ILE A 55 -11.35 -18.04 -11.13
CA ILE A 55 -10.57 -17.72 -12.33
C ILE A 55 -10.83 -16.26 -12.72
N THR A 56 -12.10 -15.84 -12.75
CA THR A 56 -12.50 -14.45 -13.03
C THR A 56 -11.94 -13.51 -11.97
N SER A 57 -12.09 -13.84 -10.68
CA SER A 57 -11.59 -13.03 -9.57
C SER A 57 -10.06 -12.87 -9.66
N SER A 58 -9.32 -13.95 -9.90
CA SER A 58 -7.87 -13.91 -10.03
C SER A 58 -7.40 -13.10 -11.25
N ASN A 59 -8.04 -13.28 -12.42
CA ASN A 59 -7.71 -12.56 -13.65
C ASN A 59 -7.92 -11.05 -13.54
N LEU A 60 -8.95 -10.64 -12.83
CA LEU A 60 -9.29 -9.22 -12.62
C LEU A 60 -8.79 -8.68 -11.28
N LYS A 61 -8.05 -9.50 -10.52
CA LYS A 61 -7.54 -9.15 -9.17
C LYS A 61 -8.64 -8.70 -8.20
N LEU A 62 -9.86 -9.19 -8.38
CA LEU A 62 -10.98 -8.86 -7.49
C LEU A 62 -10.75 -9.41 -6.08
N PRO A 63 -11.30 -8.79 -5.04
CA PRO A 63 -11.28 -9.35 -3.71
C PRO A 63 -12.08 -10.67 -3.65
N GLU A 64 -11.64 -11.57 -2.80
CA GLU A 64 -12.32 -12.87 -2.63
C GLU A 64 -13.64 -12.68 -1.88
N PHE A 65 -14.72 -13.22 -2.43
CA PHE A 65 -16.03 -13.19 -1.81
C PHE A 65 -16.08 -14.17 -0.62
N ILE A 66 -16.39 -13.65 0.58
CA ILE A 66 -16.52 -14.44 1.81
C ILE A 66 -17.99 -14.80 2.04
N GLY A 67 -18.88 -13.83 1.90
CA GLY A 67 -20.30 -14.03 2.15
C GLY A 67 -21.10 -12.73 2.09
N LYS A 68 -22.42 -12.87 2.14
CA LYS A 68 -23.34 -11.76 2.24
C LYS A 68 -23.61 -11.44 3.71
N VAL A 69 -23.49 -10.18 4.10
CA VAL A 69 -23.78 -9.70 5.46
C VAL A 69 -24.99 -8.79 5.43
N GLN A 70 -25.90 -9.01 6.36
CA GLN A 70 -27.12 -8.24 6.56
C GLN A 70 -27.42 -8.16 8.06
N LEU A 71 -27.76 -6.97 8.57
CA LEU A 71 -28.23 -6.79 9.92
C LEU A 71 -29.73 -7.10 10.03
N GLU A 72 -30.15 -7.57 11.19
CA GLU A 72 -31.56 -7.77 11.48
C GLU A 72 -32.26 -6.45 11.83
N GLY A 73 -33.52 -6.32 11.45
CA GLY A 73 -34.36 -5.16 11.73
C GLY A 73 -34.02 -3.94 10.84
N GLU A 74 -34.18 -2.76 11.43
CA GLU A 74 -33.92 -1.45 10.77
C GLU A 74 -32.47 -0.96 10.95
N SER A 75 -31.56 -1.82 11.40
CA SER A 75 -30.17 -1.50 11.62
C SER A 75 -29.39 -1.36 10.29
N TYR A 76 -28.37 -0.51 10.28
CA TYR A 76 -27.51 -0.29 9.13
C TYR A 76 -26.04 -0.18 9.53
N PHE A 77 -25.16 -0.40 8.58
CA PHE A 77 -23.74 -0.08 8.70
C PHE A 77 -23.51 1.35 8.23
N SER A 78 -22.82 2.14 9.02
CA SER A 78 -22.36 3.47 8.60
C SER A 78 -21.07 3.36 7.82
N VAL A 79 -20.94 4.20 6.79
CA VAL A 79 -19.72 4.28 5.97
C VAL A 79 -18.76 5.30 6.58
N GLU A 80 -17.47 4.97 6.58
CA GLU A 80 -16.38 5.79 7.11
C GLU A 80 -15.31 6.02 6.06
N VAL A 81 -14.69 7.21 6.10
CA VAL A 81 -13.60 7.56 5.19
C VAL A 81 -12.27 7.09 5.77
N GLN A 82 -11.61 6.17 5.07
CA GLN A 82 -10.32 5.61 5.48
C GLN A 82 -9.13 6.42 4.92
N ASP A 83 -9.21 6.88 3.69
CA ASP A 83 -8.16 7.63 3.00
C ASP A 83 -8.67 9.01 2.58
N ARG A 84 -8.54 10.00 3.48
CA ARG A 84 -8.95 11.39 3.22
C ARG A 84 -8.04 12.11 2.22
N GLU A 85 -6.81 11.62 2.05
CA GLU A 85 -5.85 12.20 1.12
C GLU A 85 -5.98 11.60 -0.29
N ASN A 86 -6.89 10.64 -0.48
CA ASN A 86 -7.11 10.05 -1.79
C ASN A 86 -7.61 11.09 -2.80
N PRO A 87 -6.99 11.18 -3.99
CA PRO A 87 -7.40 12.14 -5.03
C PRO A 87 -8.88 12.05 -5.41
N ILE A 88 -9.50 10.87 -5.26
CA ILE A 88 -10.93 10.66 -5.52
C ILE A 88 -11.78 11.51 -4.56
N LEU A 89 -11.37 11.64 -3.31
CA LEU A 89 -12.13 12.32 -2.26
C LEU A 89 -11.72 13.78 -2.04
N GLN A 90 -10.47 14.15 -2.33
CA GLN A 90 -9.92 15.48 -2.05
C GLN A 90 -10.69 16.63 -2.73
N GLU A 91 -11.16 16.44 -3.95
CA GLU A 91 -11.88 17.47 -4.69
C GLU A 91 -13.41 17.41 -4.50
N LEU A 92 -13.89 16.40 -3.80
CA LEU A 92 -15.27 16.37 -3.37
C LEU A 92 -15.41 17.38 -2.23
N ASN A 93 -15.92 18.58 -2.53
CA ASN A 93 -16.08 19.70 -1.59
C ASN A 93 -17.18 19.38 -0.55
N LEU A 94 -16.96 18.31 0.21
CA LEU A 94 -17.87 17.74 1.18
C LEU A 94 -17.64 18.41 2.54
N ARG A 95 -18.14 19.64 2.70
CA ARG A 95 -18.08 20.36 3.99
C ARG A 95 -18.73 19.57 5.12
N ASP A 96 -19.64 18.67 4.79
CA ASP A 96 -20.27 17.72 5.69
C ASP A 96 -20.37 16.34 5.03
N ILE A 97 -19.22 15.68 4.90
CA ILE A 97 -19.13 14.37 4.25
C ILE A 97 -20.00 13.32 4.96
N ASN A 98 -20.13 13.42 6.29
CA ASN A 98 -20.82 12.41 7.06
C ASN A 98 -22.33 12.34 6.75
N SER A 99 -22.97 13.48 6.45
CA SER A 99 -24.38 13.51 6.04
C SER A 99 -24.60 13.00 4.61
N ALA A 100 -23.55 13.02 3.78
CA ALA A 100 -23.59 12.58 2.38
C ALA A 100 -23.23 11.09 2.23
N LEU A 101 -22.67 10.45 3.27
CA LEU A 101 -22.31 9.03 3.25
C LEU A 101 -23.57 8.14 3.29
N PRO A 102 -23.55 6.97 2.62
CA PRO A 102 -24.69 6.07 2.62
C PRO A 102 -24.84 5.29 3.92
N GLN A 103 -26.07 4.83 4.15
CA GLN A 103 -26.40 3.77 5.09
C GLN A 103 -26.45 2.45 4.31
N VAL A 104 -25.75 1.43 4.78
CA VAL A 104 -25.64 0.13 4.11
C VAL A 104 -26.38 -0.90 4.95
N PHE A 105 -27.40 -1.54 4.35
CA PHE A 105 -28.20 -2.58 4.98
C PHE A 105 -27.69 -3.98 4.68
N ILE A 106 -27.18 -4.15 3.43
CA ILE A 106 -26.65 -5.41 2.92
C ILE A 106 -25.37 -5.11 2.14
N TYR A 107 -24.34 -5.91 2.35
CA TYR A 107 -23.11 -5.85 1.56
C TYR A 107 -22.48 -7.24 1.42
N ASN A 108 -21.56 -7.37 0.50
CA ASN A 108 -20.72 -8.53 0.34
C ASN A 108 -19.44 -8.37 1.16
N SER A 109 -19.26 -9.21 2.19
CA SER A 109 -17.99 -9.31 2.88
C SER A 109 -16.97 -9.94 1.96
N VAL A 110 -15.80 -9.32 1.88
CA VAL A 110 -14.74 -9.73 0.95
C VAL A 110 -13.38 -9.70 1.63
N GLU A 111 -12.50 -10.63 1.26
CA GLU A 111 -11.11 -10.60 1.67
C GLU A 111 -10.30 -9.76 0.69
N LYS A 112 -9.75 -8.65 1.20
CA LYS A 112 -8.89 -7.76 0.41
C LYS A 112 -7.45 -8.27 0.40
N GLN A 113 -6.79 -8.11 -0.74
CA GLN A 113 -5.37 -8.36 -0.87
C GLN A 113 -4.54 -7.11 -0.47
N SER A 114 -3.25 -7.29 -0.21
CA SER A 114 -2.36 -6.21 0.24
C SER A 114 -2.23 -5.04 -0.77
N TYR A 115 -2.47 -5.29 -2.05
CA TYR A 115 -2.44 -4.26 -3.11
C TYR A 115 -3.78 -3.53 -3.29
N HIS A 116 -4.85 -3.96 -2.63
CA HIS A 116 -6.14 -3.26 -2.63
C HIS A 116 -6.08 -2.04 -1.70
N LYS A 117 -6.46 -0.88 -2.23
CA LYS A 117 -6.56 0.34 -1.43
C LYS A 117 -8.00 0.55 -0.98
N MET A 118 -8.23 0.51 0.32
CA MET A 118 -9.54 0.80 0.89
C MET A 118 -9.72 2.31 1.01
N ILE A 119 -10.74 2.85 0.32
CA ILE A 119 -11.08 4.27 0.31
C ILE A 119 -12.18 4.57 1.33
N LEU A 120 -13.23 3.74 1.32
CA LEU A 120 -14.32 3.79 2.29
C LEU A 120 -14.48 2.43 2.95
N SER A 121 -14.69 2.41 4.25
CA SER A 121 -15.03 1.22 5.04
C SER A 121 -16.43 1.33 5.63
N LEU A 122 -16.89 0.24 6.18
CA LEU A 122 -18.02 0.19 7.11
C LEU A 122 -17.53 0.34 8.56
N ASN A 123 -18.41 0.64 9.48
CA ASN A 123 -18.11 0.81 10.92
C ASN A 123 -17.66 -0.49 11.63
N ASN A 124 -17.65 -1.61 10.94
CA ASN A 124 -17.07 -2.88 11.38
C ASN A 124 -15.74 -3.21 10.69
N ASP A 125 -15.08 -2.21 10.08
CA ASP A 125 -13.83 -2.28 9.34
C ASP A 125 -13.88 -3.08 8.02
N ASP A 126 -15.03 -3.60 7.62
CA ASP A 126 -15.19 -4.23 6.31
C ASP A 126 -15.14 -3.18 5.19
N PRO A 127 -14.57 -3.50 4.04
CA PRO A 127 -14.48 -2.56 2.93
C PRO A 127 -15.84 -2.28 2.30
N PHE A 128 -16.12 -0.99 2.03
CA PHE A 128 -17.28 -0.57 1.23
C PHE A 128 -16.87 -0.16 -0.18
N PHE A 129 -15.75 0.57 -0.30
CA PHE A 129 -15.20 1.02 -1.58
C PHE A 129 -13.70 0.76 -1.62
N ILE A 130 -13.26 0.01 -2.63
CA ILE A 130 -11.88 -0.42 -2.84
C ILE A 130 -11.39 0.06 -4.21
N GLU A 131 -10.19 0.59 -4.26
CA GLU A 131 -9.44 0.82 -5.49
C GLU A 131 -8.48 -0.35 -5.74
N ILE A 132 -8.60 -0.98 -6.91
CA ILE A 132 -7.78 -2.13 -7.33
C ILE A 132 -6.91 -1.70 -8.50
N PRO A 133 -5.59 -1.54 -8.29
CA PRO A 133 -4.70 -1.08 -9.35
C PRO A 133 -4.43 -2.18 -10.39
N HIS A 134 -4.48 -1.79 -11.65
CA HIS A 134 -4.03 -2.56 -12.80
C HIS A 134 -2.93 -1.78 -13.55
N SER A 135 -2.22 -2.44 -14.47
CA SER A 135 -1.15 -1.82 -15.24
C SER A 135 -1.72 -0.67 -16.11
N GLY A 136 -1.70 0.56 -15.60
CA GLY A 136 -2.20 1.76 -16.27
C GLY A 136 -3.70 2.02 -16.15
N SER A 137 -4.44 1.21 -15.38
CA SER A 137 -5.87 1.33 -15.18
C SER A 137 -6.28 0.95 -13.77
N GLN A 138 -7.56 1.04 -13.46
CA GLN A 138 -8.09 0.77 -12.12
C GLN A 138 -9.47 0.12 -12.17
N ILE A 139 -9.74 -0.75 -11.20
CA ILE A 139 -11.09 -1.20 -10.89
C ILE A 139 -11.53 -0.53 -9.59
N TYR A 140 -12.61 0.21 -9.65
CA TYR A 140 -13.29 0.82 -8.52
C TYR A 140 -14.39 -0.12 -8.05
N TYR A 141 -14.14 -0.85 -6.99
CA TYR A 141 -15.00 -1.94 -6.52
C TYR A 141 -15.81 -1.52 -5.30
N PHE A 142 -17.14 -1.55 -5.44
CA PHE A 142 -18.09 -1.35 -4.35
C PHE A 142 -18.64 -2.70 -3.89
N THR A 143 -18.64 -2.93 -2.59
CA THR A 143 -19.11 -4.21 -2.01
C THR A 143 -20.63 -4.32 -1.91
N SER A 144 -21.35 -3.29 -2.34
CA SER A 144 -22.82 -3.25 -2.37
C SER A 144 -23.30 -2.65 -3.70
N PRO A 145 -24.40 -3.14 -4.28
CA PRO A 145 -24.94 -2.66 -5.55
C PRO A 145 -25.67 -1.33 -5.36
N LEU A 146 -25.97 -0.62 -6.45
CA LEU A 146 -26.86 0.55 -6.44
C LEU A 146 -28.33 0.08 -6.40
N ASP A 147 -28.74 -0.48 -5.27
CA ASP A 147 -30.10 -0.97 -5.02
C ASP A 147 -30.54 -0.50 -3.62
N LEU A 148 -31.69 0.21 -3.57
CA LEU A 148 -32.23 0.76 -2.32
C LEU A 148 -32.55 -0.29 -1.24
N LYS A 149 -32.65 -1.58 -1.61
CA LYS A 149 -32.77 -2.68 -0.66
C LYS A 149 -31.44 -3.01 0.03
N TRP A 150 -30.32 -2.66 -0.59
CA TRP A 150 -28.99 -2.92 -0.08
C TRP A 150 -28.38 -1.72 0.62
N ASN A 151 -28.61 -0.52 0.09
CA ASN A 151 -28.12 0.74 0.64
C ASN A 151 -28.90 1.92 0.09
N ASP A 152 -28.76 3.07 0.72
CA ASP A 152 -29.37 4.32 0.27
C ASP A 152 -28.41 5.19 -0.58
N PHE A 153 -27.29 4.61 -1.05
CA PHE A 153 -26.25 5.35 -1.78
C PHE A 153 -26.79 6.06 -3.02
N GLY A 154 -27.76 5.44 -3.72
CA GLY A 154 -28.39 6.00 -4.91
C GLY A 154 -29.11 7.33 -4.68
N ILE A 155 -29.52 7.63 -3.44
CA ILE A 155 -30.24 8.86 -3.08
C ILE A 155 -29.41 9.82 -2.21
N LYS A 156 -28.19 9.42 -1.82
CA LYS A 156 -27.26 10.27 -1.07
C LYS A 156 -26.51 11.23 -1.97
N GLY A 157 -26.21 12.40 -1.43
CA GLY A 157 -25.54 13.47 -2.17
C GLY A 157 -24.11 13.14 -2.64
N LEU A 158 -23.49 12.09 -2.09
CA LEU A 158 -22.14 11.69 -2.47
C LEU A 158 -22.07 10.94 -3.81
N LEU A 159 -23.09 10.17 -4.20
CA LEU A 159 -22.99 9.28 -5.37
C LEU A 159 -22.63 10.03 -6.65
N ILE A 160 -23.37 11.06 -7.00
CA ILE A 160 -23.19 11.76 -8.28
C ILE A 160 -21.83 12.46 -8.36
N PRO A 161 -21.38 13.24 -7.35
CA PRO A 161 -20.04 13.81 -7.36
C PRO A 161 -18.94 12.75 -7.41
N LEU A 162 -19.09 11.64 -6.68
CA LEU A 162 -18.12 10.55 -6.68
C LEU A 162 -18.02 9.89 -8.05
N ILE A 163 -19.14 9.50 -8.66
CA ILE A 163 -19.14 8.91 -10.02
C ILE A 163 -18.56 9.89 -11.03
N HIS A 164 -18.97 11.15 -10.99
CA HIS A 164 -18.41 12.18 -11.87
C HIS A 164 -16.89 12.30 -11.71
N ARG A 165 -16.41 12.31 -10.47
CA ARG A 165 -14.97 12.34 -10.19
C ARG A 165 -14.26 11.10 -10.72
N LEU A 166 -14.80 9.91 -10.46
CA LEU A 166 -14.24 8.65 -10.98
C LEU A 166 -14.18 8.64 -12.51
N LEU A 167 -15.22 9.16 -13.19
CA LEU A 167 -15.23 9.28 -14.66
C LEU A 167 -14.14 10.23 -15.16
N ILE A 168 -14.00 11.42 -14.55
CA ILE A 168 -12.94 12.37 -14.90
C ILE A 168 -11.57 11.71 -14.70
N LEU A 169 -11.33 11.12 -13.53
CA LEU A 169 -10.07 10.49 -13.21
C LEU A 169 -9.72 9.30 -14.13
N SER A 170 -10.75 8.60 -14.62
CA SER A 170 -10.59 7.48 -15.55
C SER A 170 -10.46 7.91 -17.02
N ALA A 171 -11.11 9.01 -17.41
CA ALA A 171 -11.08 9.53 -18.80
C ALA A 171 -9.91 10.49 -19.06
N THR A 172 -9.39 11.12 -18.00
CA THR A 172 -8.22 11.98 -18.13
C THR A 172 -6.96 11.21 -17.81
N ASP A 173 -5.98 11.26 -18.71
CA ASP A 173 -4.62 10.75 -18.49
C ASP A 173 -3.93 11.40 -17.25
N GLU A 174 -4.55 12.40 -16.64
CA GLU A 174 -3.99 13.24 -15.57
C GLU A 174 -3.65 12.46 -14.28
N ILE A 175 -4.39 11.43 -13.89
CA ILE A 175 -4.06 10.64 -12.69
C ILE A 175 -2.99 9.60 -12.98
N ASN A 176 -3.06 8.99 -14.15
CA ASN A 176 -1.98 8.09 -14.58
C ASN A 176 -0.69 8.84 -14.89
N THR A 177 -0.74 10.16 -15.08
CA THR A 177 0.41 10.97 -15.47
C THR A 177 1.15 11.59 -14.30
N SER A 178 0.54 11.79 -13.13
CA SER A 178 1.18 12.63 -12.11
C SER A 178 2.21 11.92 -11.24
N MET A 179 2.02 10.66 -10.85
CA MET A 179 2.93 9.99 -9.92
C MET A 179 3.10 8.50 -10.19
N VAL A 180 4.34 8.01 -10.02
CA VAL A 180 4.70 6.59 -10.05
C VAL A 180 5.68 6.29 -8.92
N GLU A 181 5.72 5.07 -8.41
CA GLU A 181 6.74 4.67 -7.43
C GLU A 181 8.02 4.24 -8.14
N VAL A 182 9.17 4.63 -7.58
CA VAL A 182 10.47 4.18 -8.09
C VAL A 182 10.51 2.64 -8.13
N GLY A 183 11.01 2.11 -9.24
CA GLY A 183 11.03 0.67 -9.51
C GLY A 183 9.77 0.13 -10.19
N GLN A 184 8.72 0.93 -10.35
CA GLN A 184 7.54 0.55 -11.12
C GLN A 184 7.64 1.05 -12.56
N SER A 185 6.82 0.46 -13.44
CA SER A 185 6.69 0.89 -14.83
C SER A 185 5.60 1.95 -14.96
N LYS A 186 5.83 2.93 -15.84
CA LYS A 186 4.84 3.95 -16.20
C LYS A 186 4.27 3.66 -17.56
N TYR A 187 2.96 3.59 -17.63
CA TYR A 187 2.19 3.48 -18.86
C TYR A 187 1.68 4.87 -19.26
N ILE A 188 1.88 5.26 -20.52
CA ILE A 188 1.43 6.55 -21.08
C ILE A 188 0.74 6.28 -22.39
N LYS A 189 -0.56 6.58 -22.48
CA LYS A 189 -1.33 6.45 -23.72
C LYS A 189 -0.85 7.47 -24.76
N ILE A 190 -0.71 7.05 -26.00
CA ILE A 190 -0.27 7.89 -27.11
C ILE A 190 -1.45 8.13 -28.04
N LYS A 191 -1.54 9.35 -28.57
CA LYS A 191 -2.50 9.66 -29.65
C LYS A 191 -2.06 8.93 -30.93
N LYS A 192 -3.01 8.38 -31.68
CA LYS A 192 -2.78 7.62 -32.92
C LYS A 192 -1.94 8.35 -33.97
N ASP A 193 -2.12 9.67 -34.08
CA ASP A 193 -1.38 10.54 -34.99
C ASP A 193 0.10 10.69 -34.63
N LEU A 194 0.47 10.43 -33.37
CA LEU A 194 1.83 10.57 -32.86
C LEU A 194 2.58 9.24 -32.67
N ILE A 195 1.95 8.09 -32.95
CA ILE A 195 2.51 6.78 -32.66
C ILE A 195 3.83 6.50 -33.40
N ASN A 196 4.02 7.08 -34.57
CA ASN A 196 5.22 6.92 -35.42
C ASN A 196 6.33 7.92 -35.10
N GLU A 197 6.11 8.84 -34.17
CA GLU A 197 7.14 9.78 -33.74
C GLU A 197 8.27 9.08 -32.96
N LYS A 198 9.44 9.73 -32.91
CA LYS A 198 10.54 9.28 -32.05
C LYS A 198 10.26 9.68 -30.61
N TRP A 199 10.00 8.69 -29.78
CA TRP A 199 9.71 8.94 -28.37
C TRP A 199 10.96 8.91 -27.51
N SER A 200 11.02 9.83 -26.56
CA SER A 200 12.07 9.88 -25.55
C SER A 200 11.53 10.43 -24.24
N PHE A 201 12.20 10.10 -23.14
CA PHE A 201 11.96 10.77 -21.86
C PHE A 201 13.26 11.27 -21.26
N VAL A 202 13.16 12.32 -20.48
CA VAL A 202 14.27 12.94 -19.73
C VAL A 202 14.10 12.59 -18.26
N THR A 203 15.15 12.03 -17.67
CA THR A 203 15.20 11.68 -16.25
C THR A 203 15.44 12.93 -15.38
N PRO A 204 15.20 12.87 -14.06
CA PRO A 204 15.52 13.97 -13.14
C PRO A 204 16.99 14.43 -13.18
N SER A 205 17.92 13.51 -13.50
CA SER A 205 19.35 13.83 -13.71
C SER A 205 19.67 14.48 -15.07
N GLY A 206 18.66 14.66 -15.94
CA GLY A 206 18.81 15.29 -17.25
C GLY A 206 19.20 14.34 -18.38
N ASN A 207 19.27 13.03 -18.14
CA ASN A 207 19.56 12.03 -19.17
C ASN A 207 18.35 11.82 -20.08
N ARG A 208 18.54 11.91 -21.39
CA ARG A 208 17.50 11.63 -22.39
C ARG A 208 17.60 10.19 -22.84
N ILE A 209 16.54 9.43 -22.70
CA ILE A 209 16.44 8.00 -23.01
C ILE A 209 15.37 7.81 -24.09
N LEU A 210 15.72 7.08 -25.15
CA LEU A 210 14.78 6.72 -26.20
C LEU A 210 13.89 5.57 -25.74
N VAL A 211 12.60 5.65 -26.08
CA VAL A 211 11.62 4.60 -25.79
C VAL A 211 10.84 4.25 -27.05
N VAL A 212 10.61 2.96 -27.26
CA VAL A 212 9.83 2.47 -28.40
C VAL A 212 8.39 2.28 -27.96
N PRO A 213 7.41 2.86 -28.69
CA PRO A 213 6.00 2.66 -28.38
C PRO A 213 5.58 1.20 -28.55
N ASP A 214 4.64 0.76 -27.72
CA ASP A 214 3.86 -0.45 -28.00
C ASP A 214 2.76 -0.08 -29.00
N TYR A 215 2.99 -0.44 -30.26
CA TYR A 215 2.07 -0.13 -31.37
C TYR A 215 0.69 -0.80 -31.22
N ASN A 216 0.63 -1.96 -30.55
CA ASN A 216 -0.63 -2.67 -30.34
C ASN A 216 -1.49 -2.03 -29.27
N ARG A 217 -0.85 -1.36 -28.31
CA ARG A 217 -1.52 -0.71 -27.18
C ARG A 217 -1.61 0.80 -27.31
N GLU A 218 -1.04 1.36 -28.40
CA GLU A 218 -0.93 2.81 -28.60
C GLU A 218 -0.39 3.53 -27.36
N ALA A 219 0.71 2.99 -26.80
CA ALA A 219 1.22 3.45 -25.52
C ALA A 219 2.75 3.38 -25.42
N LEU A 220 3.31 4.23 -24.53
CA LEU A 220 4.67 4.10 -24.04
C LEU A 220 4.68 3.31 -22.73
N ILE A 221 5.63 2.38 -22.61
CA ILE A 221 5.89 1.68 -21.36
C ILE A 221 7.30 2.06 -20.91
N ILE A 222 7.39 2.88 -19.86
CA ILE A 222 8.66 3.33 -19.29
C ILE A 222 8.97 2.45 -18.09
N ASN A 223 9.94 1.54 -18.24
CA ASN A 223 10.33 0.57 -17.19
C ASN A 223 11.57 1.01 -16.39
N GLN A 224 12.22 2.13 -16.77
CA GLN A 224 13.48 2.59 -16.18
C GLN A 224 13.26 3.80 -15.28
N ILE A 225 12.42 3.63 -14.26
CA ILE A 225 12.12 4.69 -13.28
C ILE A 225 12.88 4.39 -11.99
N TYR A 226 14.15 4.87 -11.93
CA TYR A 226 15.03 4.61 -10.78
C TYR A 226 15.38 5.86 -9.99
N GLU A 227 15.08 7.04 -10.50
CA GLU A 227 15.40 8.31 -9.86
C GLU A 227 14.14 8.98 -9.31
N LEU A 228 14.27 9.62 -8.16
CA LEU A 228 13.22 10.45 -7.58
C LEU A 228 13.17 11.78 -8.30
N GLY A 229 11.97 12.25 -8.64
CA GLY A 229 11.79 13.56 -9.25
C GLY A 229 10.92 13.54 -10.48
N SER A 230 11.00 14.59 -11.30
CA SER A 230 10.17 14.79 -12.49
C SER A 230 10.80 14.17 -13.72
N TYR A 231 10.00 13.45 -14.46
CA TYR A 231 10.32 12.89 -15.78
C TYR A 231 9.51 13.63 -16.83
N GLU A 232 10.17 14.05 -17.91
CA GLU A 232 9.52 14.73 -19.02
C GLU A 232 9.54 13.81 -20.25
N VAL A 233 8.41 13.71 -20.96
CA VAL A 233 8.24 12.83 -22.12
C VAL A 233 8.04 13.67 -23.37
N PHE A 234 8.73 13.29 -24.45
CA PHE A 234 8.77 14.03 -25.72
C PHE A 234 8.39 13.13 -26.88
N ALA A 235 7.60 13.68 -27.81
CA ALA A 235 7.36 13.16 -29.16
C ALA A 235 8.23 13.96 -30.15
N GLY A 236 9.30 13.38 -30.66
CA GLY A 236 10.35 14.14 -31.35
C GLY A 236 10.99 15.15 -30.41
N ASP A 237 10.92 16.43 -30.80
CA ASP A 237 11.39 17.56 -29.97
C ASP A 237 10.27 18.29 -29.23
N LYS A 238 9.01 17.84 -29.38
CA LYS A 238 7.87 18.47 -28.72
C LYS A 238 7.61 17.80 -27.38
N PHE A 239 7.44 18.64 -26.34
CA PHE A 239 6.94 18.18 -25.03
C PHE A 239 5.57 17.55 -25.20
N TYR A 240 5.39 16.35 -24.63
CA TYR A 240 4.12 15.64 -24.65
C TYR A 240 3.46 15.61 -23.27
N THR A 241 4.16 15.13 -22.26
CA THR A 241 3.67 15.05 -20.87
C THR A 241 4.82 14.96 -19.88
N ALA A 242 4.51 15.09 -18.59
CA ALA A 242 5.46 14.86 -17.51
C ALA A 242 4.82 14.05 -16.38
N PHE A 243 5.63 13.32 -15.64
CA PHE A 243 5.21 12.62 -14.43
C PHE A 243 6.30 12.68 -13.36
N SER A 244 5.94 12.42 -12.11
CA SER A 244 6.88 12.43 -10.99
C SER A 244 7.04 11.03 -10.41
N ALA A 245 8.29 10.65 -10.13
CA ALA A 245 8.61 9.44 -9.39
C ALA A 245 8.78 9.75 -7.90
N LYS A 246 8.10 8.99 -7.05
CA LYS A 246 8.16 9.09 -5.59
C LYS A 246 8.65 7.79 -4.96
N LEU A 247 9.11 7.86 -3.73
CA LEU A 247 9.37 6.66 -2.93
C LEU A 247 8.05 5.96 -2.58
N SER A 248 8.12 4.64 -2.51
CA SER A 248 7.02 3.87 -1.94
C SER A 248 6.69 4.36 -0.52
N PRO A 249 5.41 4.44 -0.12
CA PRO A 249 5.03 4.75 1.25
C PRO A 249 5.71 3.87 2.30
N PHE A 250 6.10 2.65 1.92
CA PHE A 250 6.82 1.70 2.76
C PHE A 250 8.32 2.03 2.93
N GLU A 251 8.89 2.84 2.04
CA GLU A 251 10.30 3.28 2.08
C GLU A 251 10.48 4.68 2.67
N LYS A 252 9.45 5.23 3.34
CA LYS A 252 9.56 6.56 3.95
C LYS A 252 10.63 6.56 5.04
N PRO A 253 11.69 7.40 4.92
CA PRO A 253 12.81 7.42 5.87
C PRO A 253 12.42 7.82 7.30
N ASN A 254 11.20 8.32 7.50
CA ASN A 254 10.68 8.74 8.82
C ASN A 254 10.10 7.61 9.66
N LEU A 255 9.89 6.43 9.10
CA LEU A 255 9.53 5.25 9.86
C LEU A 255 10.81 4.50 10.30
N ARG A 256 11.65 5.16 11.11
CA ARG A 256 12.69 4.45 11.84
C ARG A 256 11.99 3.51 12.81
N ALA A 257 12.05 2.23 12.54
CA ALA A 257 11.61 1.24 13.51
C ALA A 257 12.35 1.51 14.83
N GLN A 258 11.63 1.67 15.91
CA GLN A 258 12.24 1.87 17.22
C GLN A 258 13.02 0.61 17.59
N SER A 259 14.16 0.78 18.26
CA SER A 259 15.01 -0.35 18.70
C SER A 259 14.21 -1.44 19.43
N ASN A 260 13.21 -1.03 20.20
CA ASN A 260 12.30 -1.93 20.91
C ASN A 260 11.45 -2.81 19.99
N GLN A 261 10.99 -2.26 18.85
CA GLN A 261 10.21 -3.02 17.86
C GLN A 261 11.09 -4.04 17.14
N ILE A 262 12.31 -3.64 16.74
CA ILE A 262 13.27 -4.55 16.12
C ILE A 262 13.66 -5.66 17.09
N MET A 263 13.95 -5.33 18.36
CA MET A 263 14.30 -6.32 19.37
C MET A 263 13.15 -7.27 19.71
N SER A 264 11.88 -6.82 19.59
CA SER A 264 10.71 -7.70 19.81
C SER A 264 10.55 -8.74 18.70
N ILE A 265 10.85 -8.37 17.44
CA ILE A 265 10.78 -9.27 16.28
C ILE A 265 11.94 -10.26 16.29
N LEU A 266 13.15 -9.80 16.59
CA LEU A 266 14.36 -10.63 16.57
C LEU A 266 14.58 -11.48 17.86
N GLY A 267 13.76 -11.23 18.89
CA GLY A 267 13.85 -11.89 20.20
C GLY A 267 14.79 -11.16 21.15
N LYS A 268 14.26 -10.63 22.25
CA LYS A 268 14.98 -9.84 23.26
C LYS A 268 16.20 -10.55 23.85
N ASN A 269 16.19 -11.88 23.92
CA ASN A 269 17.27 -12.67 24.51
C ASN A 269 18.40 -13.00 23.52
N ARG A 270 18.23 -12.68 22.23
CA ARG A 270 19.20 -13.02 21.18
C ARG A 270 19.81 -11.80 20.50
N THR A 271 19.32 -10.62 20.80
CA THR A 271 19.73 -9.37 20.14
C THR A 271 20.16 -8.32 21.15
N VAL A 272 21.23 -7.61 20.80
CA VAL A 272 21.74 -6.48 21.57
C VAL A 272 21.76 -5.26 20.67
N TRP A 273 21.16 -4.18 21.14
CA TRP A 273 21.22 -2.91 20.45
C TRP A 273 22.52 -2.18 20.80
N ILE A 274 23.31 -1.89 19.78
CA ILE A 274 24.55 -1.12 19.93
C ILE A 274 24.29 0.30 19.41
N ASN A 275 24.45 1.30 20.27
CA ASN A 275 24.28 2.69 19.87
C ASN A 275 25.44 3.19 18.98
N PRO A 276 25.18 4.10 18.03
CA PRO A 276 26.23 4.75 17.26
C PRO A 276 27.26 5.41 18.19
N GLY A 277 28.55 5.17 17.95
CA GLY A 277 29.66 5.72 18.77
C GLY A 277 30.13 4.82 19.90
N THR A 278 29.52 3.65 20.12
CA THR A 278 30.00 2.68 21.10
C THR A 278 31.07 1.78 20.46
N ASP A 279 32.10 1.41 21.21
CA ASP A 279 33.11 0.43 20.77
C ASP A 279 32.43 -0.95 20.61
N ILE A 280 32.28 -1.36 19.37
CA ILE A 280 31.60 -2.62 18.99
C ILE A 280 32.37 -3.83 19.53
N VAL A 281 33.71 -3.81 19.44
CA VAL A 281 34.58 -4.90 19.87
C VAL A 281 34.45 -5.12 21.37
N GLN A 282 34.50 -4.02 22.13
CA GLN A 282 34.40 -4.08 23.60
C GLN A 282 33.00 -4.52 24.03
N THR A 283 31.94 -4.09 23.33
CA THR A 283 30.58 -4.49 23.64
C THR A 283 30.35 -5.98 23.39
N ILE A 284 30.83 -6.51 22.26
CA ILE A 284 30.73 -7.94 21.92
C ILE A 284 31.54 -8.78 22.91
N THR A 285 32.76 -8.35 23.27
CA THR A 285 33.63 -9.06 24.19
C THR A 285 33.00 -9.13 25.58
N ASN A 286 32.45 -8.02 26.09
CA ASN A 286 31.78 -7.98 27.38
C ASN A 286 30.52 -8.86 27.44
N GLN A 287 29.84 -9.02 26.33
CA GLN A 287 28.63 -9.85 26.23
C GLN A 287 28.98 -11.36 26.14
N ARG A 288 30.04 -11.72 25.43
CA ARG A 288 30.48 -13.12 25.29
C ARG A 288 31.18 -13.66 26.51
N HIS A 289 32.02 -12.84 27.15
CA HIS A 289 32.90 -13.28 28.24
C HIS A 289 32.49 -12.71 29.59
N GLY A 290 31.48 -11.83 29.65
CA GLY A 290 31.08 -11.15 30.87
C GLY A 290 32.14 -10.14 31.35
N LYS A 291 31.87 -9.45 32.46
CA LYS A 291 32.86 -8.60 33.11
C LYS A 291 33.80 -9.46 33.95
N ALA A 292 35.10 -9.33 33.73
CA ALA A 292 36.11 -10.03 34.49
C ALA A 292 36.07 -9.59 35.95
N LEU A 293 35.44 -10.36 36.82
CA LEU A 293 35.29 -10.07 38.25
C LEU A 293 36.53 -10.45 39.08
N TRP A 294 37.57 -11.05 38.47
CA TRP A 294 38.76 -11.52 39.19
C TRP A 294 39.45 -10.41 39.98
N ARG A 295 39.46 -9.15 39.49
CA ARG A 295 40.05 -8.02 40.21
C ARG A 295 39.31 -7.73 41.52
N PHE A 296 37.98 -7.87 41.53
CA PHE A 296 37.17 -7.67 42.71
C PHE A 296 37.42 -8.76 43.75
N PHE A 297 37.49 -10.02 43.32
CA PHE A 297 37.81 -11.13 44.20
C PHE A 297 39.25 -11.01 44.73
N LEU A 298 40.21 -10.57 43.93
CA LEU A 298 41.58 -10.31 44.39
C LEU A 298 41.61 -9.23 45.48
N MET A 299 40.88 -8.13 45.33
CA MET A 299 40.79 -7.09 46.35
C MET A 299 40.20 -7.60 47.66
N ILE A 300 39.15 -8.42 47.58
CA ILE A 300 38.55 -9.06 48.77
C ILE A 300 39.56 -10.01 49.43
N ALA A 301 40.27 -10.82 48.67
CA ALA A 301 41.28 -11.73 49.20
C ALA A 301 42.40 -10.98 49.92
N ILE A 302 42.89 -9.89 49.36
CA ILE A 302 43.91 -9.03 49.99
C ILE A 302 43.34 -8.39 51.28
N ALA A 303 42.10 -7.90 51.28
CA ALA A 303 41.46 -7.34 52.46
C ALA A 303 41.28 -8.37 53.58
N LEU A 304 40.88 -9.59 53.25
CA LEU A 304 40.78 -10.71 54.21
C LEU A 304 42.12 -11.10 54.77
N PHE A 305 43.17 -11.15 53.91
CA PHE A 305 44.53 -11.45 54.36
C PHE A 305 45.07 -10.36 55.32
N MET A 306 44.79 -9.08 55.03
CA MET A 306 45.14 -8.00 55.96
C MET A 306 44.38 -8.10 57.28
N LEU A 307 43.09 -8.45 57.24
CA LEU A 307 42.28 -8.66 58.43
C LEU A 307 42.81 -9.82 59.29
N GLU A 308 43.14 -10.95 58.66
CA GLU A 308 43.75 -12.09 59.32
C GLU A 308 45.07 -11.71 59.94
N SER A 309 45.95 -11.01 59.22
CA SER A 309 47.23 -10.54 59.72
C SER A 309 47.05 -9.55 60.88
N TYR A 310 46.02 -8.74 60.90
CA TYR A 310 45.70 -7.83 62.01
C TYR A 310 45.23 -8.61 63.25
N LEU A 311 44.31 -9.57 63.06
CA LEU A 311 43.74 -10.39 64.11
C LEU A 311 44.78 -11.39 64.74
N SER A 312 45.74 -11.86 63.94
CA SER A 312 46.79 -12.82 64.36
C SER A 312 47.95 -12.10 65.05
N ARG A 313 47.91 -10.80 65.25
CA ARG A 313 48.96 -10.11 66.05
C ARG A 313 48.90 -10.59 67.48
N PRO A 314 50.00 -11.16 68.01
CA PRO A 314 50.02 -11.59 69.39
C PRO A 314 49.85 -10.35 70.32
N SER A 315 49.00 -10.45 71.32
CA SER A 315 48.82 -9.37 72.30
C SER A 315 50.10 -9.06 73.00
N PRO A 316 50.42 -7.79 73.33
CA PRO A 316 51.66 -7.42 74.03
C PRO A 316 51.88 -8.10 75.36
N ASP A 317 50.79 -8.60 75.94
CA ASP A 317 50.88 -9.30 77.28
C ASP A 317 51.35 -10.78 77.20
N ALA A 318 51.40 -11.33 75.98
CA ALA A 318 51.92 -12.72 75.81
C ALA A 318 53.45 -12.76 75.78
N LEU A 319 54.17 -11.64 75.77
CA LEU A 319 55.63 -11.52 75.77
C LEU A 319 56.21 -11.30 77.16
N LYS A 320 55.43 -11.35 78.26
CA LYS A 320 55.89 -11.16 79.66
C LYS A 320 55.78 -12.39 80.52
N VAL A 321 56.16 -13.56 80.02
CA VAL A 321 56.40 -14.67 80.95
C VAL A 321 57.61 -15.46 80.46
N GLN A 322 58.80 -15.15 81.03
CA GLN A 322 59.59 -16.18 81.69
C GLN A 322 60.83 -15.50 82.38
N PRO A 323 61.14 -15.95 83.60
CA PRO A 323 62.34 -15.49 84.34
C PRO A 323 63.61 -16.12 83.81
#